data_a6fc054ea59c450a9f9b69a2d3aa076e
#
_entry.id   a6fc054ea59c450a9f9b69a2d3aa076e
#
_cell.length_a   1.000
_cell.length_b   1.000
_cell.length_c   1.000
_cell.angle_alpha   90.00
_cell.angle_beta   90.00
_cell.angle_gamma   90.00
#
_symmetry.space_group_name_H-M   'P 1'
#
loop_
_entity.id
_entity.type
_entity.pdbx_description
1 polymer ?
#
loop_
_entity_poly.entity_id
_entity_poly.type
_entity_poly.pdbx_seq_one_letter_code
_entity_poly.pdbx_strand_id
1 'polypeptide(L)'
;MLKTKKELILETALTLFADKGYDATPTSLIAKEAGVSEGLIFKHYVSKDNLLEAVVKAGYRRITDRSKGLVVEEDPIKLIENVLDMPLKLVEEERNFWRMQFRLVDEEISQKHHMRYSHSVMQKLEGAFKKLGYEEPELETEILMLLVEGLWRLYLTNEDKGHFTKMLDLIKAKYKR
;
A
#
# COMPACT_ATOMS: atom_id res chain seq x y z
N MET A 1 -19.66 -10.79 13.05
CA MET A 1 -18.76 -11.77 13.73
C MET A 1 -17.88 -11.03 14.73
N LEU A 2 -17.74 -11.56 15.95
CA LEU A 2 -16.81 -10.98 16.93
C LEU A 2 -15.37 -11.25 16.46
N LYS A 3 -14.52 -10.20 16.48
CA LYS A 3 -13.11 -10.32 16.12
C LYS A 3 -12.37 -11.18 17.16
N THR A 4 -11.46 -12.00 16.69
CA THR A 4 -10.55 -12.75 17.56
C THR A 4 -9.56 -11.81 18.26
N LYS A 5 -9.00 -12.22 19.37
CA LYS A 5 -7.95 -11.44 20.08
C LYS A 5 -6.74 -11.17 19.18
N LYS A 6 -6.39 -12.11 18.30
CA LYS A 6 -5.31 -11.95 17.32
C LYS A 6 -5.60 -10.85 16.30
N GLU A 7 -6.82 -10.78 15.79
CA GLU A 7 -7.25 -9.72 14.86
C GLU A 7 -7.29 -8.35 15.55
N LEU A 8 -7.78 -8.28 16.80
CA LEU A 8 -7.76 -7.05 17.58
C LEU A 8 -6.35 -6.51 17.79
N ILE A 9 -5.37 -7.38 18.11
CA ILE A 9 -3.96 -6.98 18.25
C ILE A 9 -3.44 -6.41 16.94
N LEU A 10 -3.68 -7.06 15.79
CA LEU A 10 -3.21 -6.60 14.47
C LEU A 10 -3.81 -5.24 14.09
N GLU A 11 -5.10 -5.05 14.27
CA GLU A 11 -5.78 -3.79 13.94
C GLU A 11 -5.34 -2.65 14.85
N THR A 12 -5.21 -2.92 16.15
CA THR A 12 -4.72 -1.93 17.11
C THR A 12 -3.29 -1.54 16.80
N ALA A 13 -2.42 -2.52 16.52
CA ALA A 13 -1.04 -2.27 16.13
C ALA A 13 -0.97 -1.43 14.84
N LEU A 14 -1.75 -1.78 13.80
CA LEU A 14 -1.83 -0.99 12.57
C LEU A 14 -2.20 0.47 12.84
N THR A 15 -3.22 0.71 13.63
CA THR A 15 -3.68 2.06 13.97
C THR A 15 -2.61 2.84 14.72
N LEU A 16 -2.00 2.25 15.74
CA LEU A 16 -0.97 2.90 16.54
C LEU A 16 0.32 3.17 15.74
N PHE A 17 0.74 2.23 14.91
CA PHE A 17 1.89 2.42 14.01
C PHE A 17 1.63 3.53 12.97
N ALA A 18 0.41 3.62 12.45
CA ALA A 18 0.02 4.69 11.54
C ALA A 18 -0.02 6.07 12.21
N ASP A 19 -0.46 6.16 13.46
CA ASP A 19 -0.64 7.43 14.17
C ASP A 19 0.64 7.91 14.86
N LYS A 20 1.33 7.02 15.57
CA LYS A 20 2.49 7.35 16.42
C LYS A 20 3.84 6.98 15.79
N GLY A 21 3.84 6.08 14.81
CA GLY A 21 5.05 5.45 14.27
C GLY A 21 5.43 4.18 15.03
N TYR A 22 6.29 3.38 14.41
CA TYR A 22 6.72 2.09 14.95
C TYR A 22 7.49 2.26 16.25
N ASP A 23 8.55 3.09 16.28
CA ASP A 23 9.43 3.25 17.44
C ASP A 23 8.70 3.75 18.68
N ALA A 24 7.82 4.74 18.49
CA ALA A 24 7.04 5.35 19.57
C ALA A 24 5.84 4.50 20.06
N THR A 25 5.70 3.24 19.57
CA THR A 25 4.59 2.36 19.92
C THR A 25 5.11 1.10 20.62
N PRO A 26 5.25 1.10 21.95
CA PRO A 26 5.62 -0.10 22.70
C PRO A 26 4.50 -1.15 22.70
N THR A 27 4.87 -2.43 22.82
CA THR A 27 3.89 -3.55 22.88
C THR A 27 2.92 -3.45 24.05
N SER A 28 3.34 -2.87 25.17
CA SER A 28 2.48 -2.58 26.33
C SER A 28 1.33 -1.62 25.99
N LEU A 29 1.59 -0.60 25.14
CA LEU A 29 0.54 0.30 24.66
C LEU A 29 -0.44 -0.44 23.75
N ILE A 30 0.07 -1.28 22.83
CA ILE A 30 -0.79 -2.09 21.95
C ILE A 30 -1.67 -3.03 22.79
N ALA A 31 -1.11 -3.69 23.80
CA ALA A 31 -1.84 -4.57 24.69
C ALA A 31 -2.97 -3.84 25.42
N LYS A 32 -2.67 -2.67 25.97
CA LYS A 32 -3.65 -1.81 26.68
C LYS A 32 -4.80 -1.42 25.75
N GLU A 33 -4.50 -0.89 24.57
CA GLU A 33 -5.53 -0.43 23.62
C GLU A 33 -6.33 -1.59 23.00
N ALA A 34 -5.72 -2.76 22.80
CA ALA A 34 -6.40 -3.96 22.32
C ALA A 34 -7.19 -4.70 23.42
N GLY A 35 -7.11 -4.28 24.67
CA GLY A 35 -7.77 -4.95 25.80
C GLY A 35 -7.28 -6.39 26.03
N VAL A 36 -5.94 -6.61 25.91
CA VAL A 36 -5.29 -7.91 26.11
C VAL A 36 -4.08 -7.78 27.03
N SER A 37 -3.55 -8.90 27.52
CA SER A 37 -2.24 -8.88 28.19
C SER A 37 -1.09 -8.79 27.18
N GLU A 38 -0.01 -8.13 27.56
CA GLU A 38 1.21 -8.07 26.72
C GLU A 38 1.78 -9.47 26.45
N GLY A 39 1.70 -10.38 27.42
CA GLY A 39 2.07 -11.78 27.26
C GLY A 39 1.30 -12.49 26.13
N LEU A 40 0.04 -12.08 25.87
CA LEU A 40 -0.73 -12.63 24.76
C LEU A 40 -0.17 -12.16 23.40
N ILE A 41 0.33 -10.91 23.32
CA ILE A 41 1.00 -10.41 22.13
C ILE A 41 2.25 -11.25 21.82
N PHE A 42 3.12 -11.45 22.82
CA PHE A 42 4.33 -12.27 22.66
C PHE A 42 4.04 -13.75 22.37
N LYS A 43 2.93 -14.28 22.91
CA LYS A 43 2.47 -15.64 22.56
C LYS A 43 2.12 -15.77 21.07
N HIS A 44 1.55 -14.73 20.45
CA HIS A 44 1.15 -14.78 19.03
C HIS A 44 2.24 -14.36 18.07
N TYR A 45 3.11 -13.42 18.46
CA TYR A 45 4.01 -12.76 17.52
C TYR A 45 5.49 -12.82 17.93
N VAL A 46 5.82 -13.33 19.12
CA VAL A 46 7.18 -13.50 19.65
C VAL A 46 7.92 -12.18 19.90
N SER A 47 7.89 -11.24 18.95
CA SER A 47 8.52 -9.91 19.06
C SER A 47 7.64 -8.82 18.45
N LYS A 48 8.01 -7.56 18.71
CA LYS A 48 7.39 -6.38 18.09
C LYS A 48 7.63 -6.37 16.57
N ASP A 49 8.81 -6.80 16.11
CA ASP A 49 9.14 -6.89 14.68
C ASP A 49 8.28 -7.94 13.98
N ASN A 50 8.07 -9.10 14.61
CA ASN A 50 7.17 -10.13 14.07
C ASN A 50 5.71 -9.66 14.04
N LEU A 51 5.29 -8.83 15.01
CA LEU A 51 3.99 -8.18 14.96
C LEU A 51 3.91 -7.18 13.80
N LEU A 52 4.93 -6.34 13.59
CA LEU A 52 4.99 -5.42 12.45
C LEU A 52 4.93 -6.21 11.13
N GLU A 53 5.73 -7.25 10.99
CA GLU A 53 5.70 -8.09 9.79
C GLU A 53 4.31 -8.69 9.53
N ALA A 54 3.62 -9.14 10.57
CA ALA A 54 2.27 -9.67 10.45
C ALA A 54 1.26 -8.58 10.03
N VAL A 55 1.40 -7.36 10.54
CA VAL A 55 0.58 -6.19 10.14
C VAL A 55 0.81 -5.86 8.67
N VAL A 56 2.08 -5.77 8.24
CA VAL A 56 2.47 -5.47 6.85
C VAL A 56 1.94 -6.54 5.90
N LYS A 57 2.16 -7.83 6.21
CA LYS A 57 1.63 -8.96 5.42
C LYS A 57 0.10 -8.93 5.29
N ALA A 58 -0.60 -8.68 6.39
CA ALA A 58 -2.06 -8.61 6.39
C ALA A 58 -2.56 -7.45 5.53
N GLY A 59 -1.91 -6.30 5.59
CA GLY A 59 -2.23 -5.13 4.76
C GLY A 59 -2.05 -5.42 3.27
N TYR A 60 -0.87 -5.87 2.85
CA TYR A 60 -0.62 -6.20 1.44
C TYR A 60 -1.53 -7.31 0.91
N ARG A 61 -1.91 -8.28 1.75
CA ARG A 61 -2.90 -9.29 1.35
C ARG A 61 -4.24 -8.65 1.00
N ARG A 62 -4.76 -7.74 1.83
CA ARG A 62 -6.02 -7.01 1.56
C ARG A 62 -5.91 -6.16 0.30
N ILE A 63 -4.79 -5.43 0.13
CA ILE A 63 -4.53 -4.64 -1.08
C ILE A 63 -4.51 -5.53 -2.32
N THR A 64 -3.76 -6.64 -2.28
CA THR A 64 -3.70 -7.60 -3.40
C THR A 64 -5.07 -8.14 -3.76
N ASP A 65 -5.87 -8.54 -2.77
CA ASP A 65 -7.21 -9.08 -3.01
C ASP A 65 -8.14 -8.04 -3.68
N ARG A 66 -8.02 -6.77 -3.31
CA ARG A 66 -8.80 -5.66 -3.88
C ARG A 66 -8.29 -5.20 -5.26
N SER A 67 -6.99 -5.26 -5.48
CA SER A 67 -6.38 -4.82 -6.75
C SER A 67 -6.43 -5.86 -7.86
N LYS A 68 -6.78 -7.12 -7.58
CA LYS A 68 -6.81 -8.21 -8.59
C LYS A 68 -7.56 -7.83 -9.86
N GLY A 69 -8.74 -7.24 -9.73
CA GLY A 69 -9.55 -6.83 -10.87
C GLY A 69 -8.98 -5.65 -11.67
N LEU A 70 -8.12 -4.82 -11.04
CA LEU A 70 -7.54 -3.64 -11.67
C LEU A 70 -6.36 -3.98 -12.57
N VAL A 71 -5.64 -5.06 -12.25
CA VAL A 71 -4.42 -5.49 -12.95
C VAL A 71 -4.63 -6.69 -13.90
N VAL A 72 -5.87 -7.15 -14.10
CA VAL A 72 -6.24 -8.23 -15.05
C VAL A 72 -6.73 -7.64 -16.38
N GLU A 73 -6.42 -6.38 -16.66
CA GLU A 73 -6.80 -5.70 -17.90
C GLU A 73 -5.85 -6.10 -19.04
N GLU A 74 -6.38 -6.44 -20.21
CA GLU A 74 -5.60 -6.80 -21.41
C GLU A 74 -5.30 -5.61 -22.32
N ASP A 75 -6.18 -4.59 -22.31
CA ASP A 75 -5.94 -3.32 -22.99
C ASP A 75 -4.83 -2.54 -22.28
N PRO A 76 -3.70 -2.26 -22.94
CA PRO A 76 -2.55 -1.65 -22.29
C PRO A 76 -2.82 -0.24 -21.77
N ILE A 77 -3.65 0.56 -22.45
CA ILE A 77 -3.99 1.92 -22.02
C ILE A 77 -4.87 1.84 -20.76
N LYS A 78 -5.88 0.98 -20.76
CA LYS A 78 -6.76 0.79 -19.60
C LYS A 78 -5.99 0.23 -18.40
N LEU A 79 -5.02 -0.66 -18.62
CA LEU A 79 -4.17 -1.14 -17.53
C LEU A 79 -3.39 0.01 -16.88
N ILE A 80 -2.76 0.88 -17.68
CA ILE A 80 -2.06 2.07 -17.19
C ILE A 80 -3.01 2.99 -16.42
N GLU A 81 -4.19 3.27 -16.98
CA GLU A 81 -5.22 4.08 -16.30
C GLU A 81 -5.69 3.46 -14.98
N ASN A 82 -5.89 2.15 -14.94
CA ASN A 82 -6.28 1.43 -13.71
C ASN A 82 -5.20 1.53 -12.63
N VAL A 83 -3.92 1.41 -13.00
CA VAL A 83 -2.80 1.54 -12.06
C VAL A 83 -2.70 2.97 -11.53
N LEU A 84 -2.88 3.98 -12.38
CA LEU A 84 -2.93 5.38 -11.98
C LEU A 84 -4.12 5.70 -11.05
N ASP A 85 -5.25 4.99 -11.21
CA ASP A 85 -6.44 5.14 -10.36
C ASP A 85 -6.36 4.40 -9.02
N MET A 86 -5.36 3.53 -8.82
CA MET A 86 -5.23 2.76 -7.57
C MET A 86 -5.27 3.62 -6.29
N PRO A 87 -4.63 4.80 -6.23
CA PRO A 87 -4.74 5.66 -5.05
C PRO A 87 -6.19 6.01 -4.70
N LEU A 88 -7.02 6.35 -5.68
CA LEU A 88 -8.43 6.65 -5.46
C LEU A 88 -9.24 5.45 -4.96
N LYS A 89 -8.92 4.27 -5.50
CA LYS A 89 -9.70 3.04 -5.27
C LYS A 89 -9.30 2.31 -3.98
N LEU A 90 -8.05 2.44 -3.54
CA LEU A 90 -7.50 1.61 -2.47
C LEU A 90 -7.16 2.38 -1.18
N VAL A 91 -6.95 3.70 -1.25
CA VAL A 91 -6.49 4.47 -0.09
C VAL A 91 -7.59 4.63 0.96
N GLU A 92 -8.82 4.94 0.56
CA GLU A 92 -9.89 5.23 1.53
C GLU A 92 -10.18 4.04 2.45
N GLU A 93 -10.14 2.83 1.90
CA GLU A 93 -10.41 1.61 2.66
C GLU A 93 -9.22 1.12 3.49
N GLU A 94 -7.99 1.49 3.10
CA GLU A 94 -6.75 1.07 3.75
C GLU A 94 -5.88 2.25 4.19
N ARG A 95 -6.51 3.38 4.53
CA ARG A 95 -5.82 4.65 4.84
C ARG A 95 -4.75 4.51 5.91
N ASN A 96 -5.04 3.82 7.02
CA ASN A 96 -4.06 3.59 8.08
C ASN A 96 -2.89 2.72 7.61
N PHE A 97 -3.15 1.73 6.77
CA PHE A 97 -2.08 0.91 6.20
C PHE A 97 -1.11 1.74 5.36
N TRP A 98 -1.61 2.58 4.47
CA TRP A 98 -0.75 3.44 3.64
C TRP A 98 -0.04 4.52 4.45
N ARG A 99 -0.71 5.12 5.44
CA ARG A 99 -0.05 6.06 6.37
C ARG A 99 1.11 5.40 7.12
N MET A 100 0.92 4.17 7.58
CA MET A 100 1.98 3.37 8.21
C MET A 100 3.11 3.08 7.22
N GLN A 101 2.81 2.62 6.00
CA GLN A 101 3.80 2.28 4.98
C GLN A 101 4.71 3.47 4.62
N PHE A 102 4.14 4.67 4.46
CA PHE A 102 4.95 5.88 4.19
C PHE A 102 5.85 6.32 5.36
N ARG A 103 5.55 5.87 6.57
CA ARG A 103 6.44 6.09 7.73
C ARG A 103 7.55 5.03 7.83
N LEU A 104 7.32 3.86 7.25
CA LEU A 104 8.22 2.70 7.28
C LEU A 104 8.99 2.51 5.96
N VAL A 105 9.11 3.57 5.16
CA VAL A 105 9.75 3.47 3.83
C VAL A 105 11.20 2.98 3.90
N ASP A 106 11.92 3.30 4.96
CA ASP A 106 13.31 2.89 5.18
C ASP A 106 13.44 1.56 5.93
N GLU A 107 12.34 0.97 6.40
CA GLU A 107 12.35 -0.30 7.11
C GLU A 107 12.43 -1.50 6.15
N GLU A 108 13.42 -2.37 6.35
CA GLU A 108 13.66 -3.55 5.51
C GLU A 108 12.41 -4.44 5.35
N ILE A 109 11.65 -4.63 6.43
CA ILE A 109 10.39 -5.41 6.41
C ILE A 109 9.38 -4.79 5.44
N SER A 110 9.23 -3.46 5.48
CA SER A 110 8.32 -2.73 4.61
C SER A 110 8.77 -2.82 3.15
N GLN A 111 10.04 -2.56 2.87
CA GLN A 111 10.62 -2.59 1.52
C GLN A 111 10.46 -3.97 0.87
N LYS A 112 10.80 -5.04 1.59
CA LYS A 112 10.69 -6.42 1.10
C LYS A 112 9.26 -6.77 0.65
N HIS A 113 8.27 -6.40 1.46
CA HIS A 113 6.88 -6.69 1.13
C HIS A 113 6.34 -5.78 0.04
N HIS A 114 6.76 -4.51 0.00
CA HIS A 114 6.42 -3.57 -1.06
C HIS A 114 6.95 -4.04 -2.42
N MET A 115 8.23 -4.40 -2.51
CA MET A 115 8.83 -4.94 -3.73
C MET A 115 8.10 -6.18 -4.23
N ARG A 116 7.76 -7.11 -3.33
CA ARG A 116 7.02 -8.32 -3.70
C ARG A 116 5.62 -8.02 -4.24
N TYR A 117 4.95 -7.03 -3.65
CA TYR A 117 3.62 -6.59 -4.10
C TYR A 117 3.70 -5.90 -5.46
N SER A 118 4.60 -4.92 -5.62
CA SER A 118 4.74 -4.12 -6.83
C SER A 118 5.26 -4.91 -8.04
N HIS A 119 6.09 -5.95 -7.81
CA HIS A 119 6.69 -6.74 -8.88
C HIS A 119 5.69 -7.26 -9.91
N SER A 120 4.57 -7.82 -9.48
CA SER A 120 3.52 -8.32 -10.41
C SER A 120 2.85 -7.20 -11.21
N VAL A 121 2.67 -6.03 -10.62
CA VAL A 121 2.14 -4.84 -11.30
C VAL A 121 3.13 -4.32 -12.33
N MET A 122 4.41 -4.22 -11.94
CA MET A 122 5.50 -3.77 -12.82
C MET A 122 5.65 -4.66 -14.04
N GLN A 123 5.64 -5.99 -13.89
CA GLN A 123 5.73 -6.91 -15.03
C GLN A 123 4.58 -6.71 -16.04
N LYS A 124 3.38 -6.44 -15.55
CA LYS A 124 2.21 -6.20 -16.41
C LYS A 124 2.30 -4.85 -17.14
N LEU A 125 2.75 -3.81 -16.44
CA LEU A 125 2.98 -2.49 -17.03
C LEU A 125 4.08 -2.53 -18.10
N GLU A 126 5.19 -3.23 -17.84
CA GLU A 126 6.25 -3.45 -18.83
C GLU A 126 5.71 -4.12 -20.09
N GLY A 127 4.88 -5.17 -19.92
CA GLY A 127 4.19 -5.81 -21.03
C GLY A 127 3.23 -4.87 -21.78
N ALA A 128 2.56 -3.95 -21.07
CA ALA A 128 1.70 -2.95 -21.68
C ALA A 128 2.49 -1.92 -22.49
N PHE A 129 3.59 -1.39 -21.96
CA PHE A 129 4.45 -0.45 -22.67
C PHE A 129 5.13 -1.09 -23.91
N LYS A 130 5.53 -2.38 -23.83
CA LYS A 130 5.99 -3.15 -24.99
C LYS A 130 4.93 -3.24 -26.09
N LYS A 131 3.68 -3.55 -25.73
CA LYS A 131 2.56 -3.60 -26.68
C LYS A 131 2.27 -2.23 -27.33
N LEU A 132 2.50 -1.14 -26.61
CA LEU A 132 2.31 0.22 -27.10
C LEU A 132 3.49 0.73 -27.94
N GLY A 133 4.58 -0.05 -28.08
CA GLY A 133 5.74 0.28 -28.90
C GLY A 133 6.68 1.31 -28.26
N TYR A 134 6.72 1.41 -26.94
CA TYR A 134 7.71 2.24 -26.25
C TYR A 134 9.11 1.63 -26.42
N GLU A 135 10.12 2.48 -26.63
CA GLU A 135 11.51 2.05 -26.85
C GLU A 135 12.14 1.49 -25.55
N GLU A 136 11.80 2.09 -24.41
CA GLU A 136 12.34 1.75 -23.09
C GLU A 136 11.21 1.36 -22.10
N PRO A 137 10.52 0.23 -22.31
CA PRO A 137 9.32 -0.13 -21.53
C PRO A 137 9.60 -0.35 -20.04
N GLU A 138 10.80 -0.79 -19.69
CA GLU A 138 11.24 -0.97 -18.30
C GLU A 138 11.38 0.38 -17.59
N LEU A 139 12.05 1.35 -18.22
CA LEU A 139 12.20 2.70 -17.67
C LEU A 139 10.86 3.45 -17.60
N GLU A 140 9.98 3.29 -18.60
CA GLU A 140 8.63 3.86 -18.56
C GLU A 140 7.81 3.26 -17.41
N THR A 141 7.98 1.97 -17.12
CA THR A 141 7.35 1.33 -15.96
C THR A 141 7.86 1.93 -14.65
N GLU A 142 9.16 2.11 -14.50
CA GLU A 142 9.76 2.73 -13.32
C GLU A 142 9.25 4.17 -13.12
N ILE A 143 9.23 4.98 -14.18
CA ILE A 143 8.71 6.36 -14.17
C ILE A 143 7.24 6.36 -13.74
N LEU A 144 6.41 5.48 -14.33
CA LEU A 144 5.00 5.39 -13.97
C LEU A 144 4.82 5.01 -12.49
N MET A 145 5.60 4.07 -11.98
CA MET A 145 5.52 3.65 -10.57
C MET A 145 5.94 4.79 -9.62
N LEU A 146 6.97 5.58 -9.96
CA LEU A 146 7.34 6.78 -9.19
C LEU A 146 6.19 7.81 -9.15
N LEU A 147 5.50 8.01 -10.28
CA LEU A 147 4.32 8.88 -10.34
C LEU A 147 3.17 8.33 -9.47
N VAL A 148 2.92 7.03 -9.54
CA VAL A 148 1.89 6.36 -8.72
C VAL A 148 2.19 6.52 -7.23
N GLU A 149 3.43 6.29 -6.79
CA GLU A 149 3.83 6.49 -5.38
C GLU A 149 3.65 7.94 -4.94
N GLY A 150 4.03 8.89 -5.80
CA GLY A 150 3.80 10.32 -5.56
C GLY A 150 2.31 10.66 -5.42
N LEU A 151 1.46 10.08 -6.28
CA LEU A 151 0.00 10.24 -6.23
C LEU A 151 -0.59 9.65 -4.94
N TRP A 152 -0.12 8.48 -4.47
CA TRP A 152 -0.57 7.89 -3.22
C TRP A 152 -0.27 8.80 -2.03
N ARG A 153 0.96 9.31 -1.97
CA ARG A 153 1.37 10.26 -0.91
C ARG A 153 0.53 11.53 -0.97
N LEU A 154 0.39 12.12 -2.15
CA LEU A 154 -0.41 13.32 -2.35
C LEU A 154 -1.86 13.11 -1.92
N TYR A 155 -2.48 12.00 -2.30
CA TYR A 155 -3.87 11.68 -1.95
C TYR A 155 -4.08 11.56 -0.43
N LEU A 156 -3.09 11.00 0.29
CA LEU A 156 -3.14 10.85 1.75
C LEU A 156 -2.97 12.18 2.51
N THR A 157 -2.13 13.09 1.96
CA THR A 157 -1.71 14.31 2.67
C THR A 157 -2.45 15.56 2.23
N ASN A 158 -3.04 15.56 1.03
CA ASN A 158 -3.74 16.72 0.49
C ASN A 158 -5.25 16.62 0.70
N GLU A 159 -5.83 17.69 1.26
CA GLU A 159 -7.29 17.82 1.44
C GLU A 159 -7.99 18.25 0.15
N ASP A 160 -7.29 18.94 -0.75
CA ASP A 160 -7.85 19.39 -2.04
C ASP A 160 -7.89 18.22 -3.06
N LYS A 161 -8.99 17.49 -3.03
CA LYS A 161 -9.25 16.39 -3.96
C LYS A 161 -9.46 16.88 -5.40
N GLY A 162 -9.89 18.12 -5.61
CA GLY A 162 -10.03 18.72 -6.94
C GLY A 162 -8.68 18.91 -7.62
N HIS A 163 -7.67 19.38 -6.88
CA HIS A 163 -6.30 19.49 -7.38
C HIS A 163 -5.71 18.12 -7.72
N PHE A 164 -5.91 17.13 -6.84
CA PHE A 164 -5.47 15.74 -7.09
C PHE A 164 -6.06 15.19 -8.39
N THR A 165 -7.38 15.35 -8.60
CA THR A 165 -8.06 14.85 -9.80
C THR A 165 -7.48 15.48 -11.07
N LYS A 166 -7.26 16.81 -11.08
CA LYS A 166 -6.64 17.50 -12.22
C LYS A 166 -5.23 16.98 -12.54
N MET A 167 -4.40 16.73 -11.51
CA MET A 167 -3.08 16.15 -11.72
C MET A 167 -3.17 14.74 -12.32
N LEU A 168 -4.06 13.91 -11.80
CA LEU A 168 -4.28 12.56 -12.28
C LEU A 168 -4.70 12.55 -13.76
N ASP A 169 -5.65 13.41 -14.13
CA ASP A 169 -6.11 13.56 -15.51
C ASP A 169 -4.99 14.00 -16.46
N LEU A 170 -4.14 14.94 -16.03
CA LEU A 170 -2.96 15.38 -16.80
C LEU A 170 -1.95 14.24 -17.01
N ILE A 171 -1.71 13.41 -15.98
CA ILE A 171 -0.83 12.25 -16.09
C ILE A 171 -1.41 11.23 -17.07
N LYS A 172 -2.70 10.88 -16.93
CA LYS A 172 -3.39 9.97 -17.85
C LYS A 172 -3.33 10.43 -19.30
N ALA A 173 -3.50 11.74 -19.54
CA ALA A 173 -3.46 12.31 -20.87
C ALA A 173 -2.09 12.10 -21.57
N LYS A 174 -0.98 11.96 -20.83
CA LYS A 174 0.35 11.68 -21.39
C LYS A 174 0.47 10.27 -21.97
N TYR A 175 -0.32 9.32 -21.51
CA TYR A 175 -0.30 7.91 -21.92
C TYR A 175 -1.42 7.55 -22.92
N LYS A 176 -2.25 8.49 -23.32
CA LYS A 176 -3.35 8.32 -24.30
C LYS A 176 -2.89 8.54 -25.77
N ARG A 177 -1.65 8.26 -26.09
CA ARG A 177 -1.13 8.46 -27.46
C ARG A 177 -1.47 7.30 -28.37
#